data_b61a1b510a96ab5e5840e91a24d47f97
#
_entry.id   b61a1b510a96ab5e5840e91a24d47f97
#
_cell.length_a   1.000
_cell.length_b   1.000
_cell.length_c   1.000
_cell.angle_alpha   90.00
_cell.angle_beta   90.00
_cell.angle_gamma   90.00
#
_symmetry.space_group_name_H-M   'P 1'
#
loop_
_entity.id
_entity.type
_entity.pdbx_description
1 polymer ?
#
loop_
_entity_poly.entity_id
_entity_poly.type
_entity_poly.pdbx_seq_one_letter_code
_entity_poly.pdbx_strand_id
1 'polypeptide(L)'
;MEAFLNLVKTVNDAVNGAVWGLPGLILLIGTGILLTVGTKVFQVFHVGHWWKTTIASVFKKNSTAVKNTDRKTISQFQALCAALAATVGTGNIAGVAAAIVTGGPGAVFWMWVAAFFGMMTNFSENLLGIYYRRKNADGEWSGGPMYYLKDGLGKRYGKKWLKLPANILAILFSCFAILASFGIGNMAQINKIVLNMDAAFFRNASLGNIPGTEINIIHLIIGIGLLIIGALIIIGGLRRIARVAEIVVPFMAVAYCIGSLIIFFINIDQVGPMFASIFKFAFTPTAVLGGGIGVLIKKTMTQGFKRGVFSNEAGLGSSVLVHSSSNVKEPVKQGMWGIFEVFFDTFVVCTMTAVVVLSTGYIDLATGSPVGELSGDTLVSQAFGQYFGAPGTWFVAIAMLFFAFTTVLGWSQYGTKAVEYLFGRTGVKIYKVIFVAMIVSGAVMEGGLAWDLSDTFNGLMMIPNLIGVVALLPLVLKITKNYVDRKIAGKDVAPILSYDADIQKEMEATLNEDE
;
A
#
# COMPACT_ATOMS: atom_id res chain seq x y z
N MET A 1 29.36 -9.83 -18.39
CA MET A 1 28.46 -9.66 -17.25
C MET A 1 28.19 -8.18 -16.97
N GLU A 2 29.18 -7.35 -16.72
CA GLU A 2 29.05 -5.91 -16.43
C GLU A 2 28.29 -5.11 -17.50
N ALA A 3 28.64 -5.31 -18.80
CA ALA A 3 27.92 -4.63 -19.90
C ALA A 3 26.42 -4.96 -19.93
N PHE A 4 26.04 -6.21 -19.63
CA PHE A 4 24.64 -6.62 -19.52
C PHE A 4 23.96 -5.97 -18.31
N LEU A 5 24.59 -5.96 -17.14
CA LEU A 5 24.04 -5.32 -15.94
C LEU A 5 23.87 -3.80 -16.13
N ASN A 6 24.83 -3.15 -16.77
CA ASN A 6 24.75 -1.73 -17.11
C ASN A 6 23.60 -1.43 -18.09
N LEU A 7 23.39 -2.30 -19.10
CA LEU A 7 22.25 -2.17 -20.00
C LEU A 7 20.92 -2.31 -19.24
N VAL A 8 20.78 -3.33 -18.38
CA VAL A 8 19.60 -3.55 -17.55
C VAL A 8 19.34 -2.34 -16.66
N LYS A 9 20.37 -1.80 -16.01
CA LYS A 9 20.27 -0.60 -15.19
C LYS A 9 19.80 0.60 -16.00
N THR A 10 20.41 0.87 -17.14
CA THR A 10 20.05 2.01 -18.02
C THR A 10 18.59 1.91 -18.48
N VAL A 11 18.14 0.74 -18.90
CA VAL A 11 16.73 0.51 -19.30
C VAL A 11 15.80 0.69 -18.09
N ASN A 12 16.18 0.14 -16.94
CA ASN A 12 15.39 0.27 -15.71
C ASN A 12 15.24 1.73 -15.28
N ASP A 13 16.32 2.51 -15.29
CA ASP A 13 16.32 3.93 -14.92
C ASP A 13 15.41 4.75 -15.84
N ALA A 14 15.45 4.46 -17.14
CA ALA A 14 14.57 5.11 -18.12
C ALA A 14 13.09 4.77 -17.87
N VAL A 15 12.76 3.50 -17.64
CA VAL A 15 11.38 3.05 -17.35
C VAL A 15 10.91 3.58 -16.00
N ASN A 16 11.71 3.49 -14.95
CA ASN A 16 11.41 4.02 -13.62
C ASN A 16 11.17 5.53 -13.67
N GLY A 17 12.03 6.26 -14.40
CA GLY A 17 11.89 7.70 -14.61
C GLY A 17 10.62 8.09 -15.38
N ALA A 18 10.10 7.25 -16.26
CA ALA A 18 8.83 7.47 -16.94
C ALA A 18 7.63 7.15 -16.04
N VAL A 19 7.67 6.02 -15.34
CA VAL A 19 6.57 5.51 -14.48
C VAL A 19 6.37 6.39 -13.26
N TRP A 20 7.45 6.74 -12.55
CA TRP A 20 7.41 7.63 -11.37
C TRP A 20 7.67 9.09 -11.70
N GLY A 21 7.92 9.42 -12.98
CA GLY A 21 8.05 10.76 -13.47
C GLY A 21 6.71 11.41 -13.80
N LEU A 22 6.78 12.53 -14.52
CA LEU A 22 5.60 13.33 -14.86
C LEU A 22 4.48 12.55 -15.58
N PRO A 23 4.76 11.64 -16.55
CA PRO A 23 3.70 10.88 -17.23
C PRO A 23 2.91 9.98 -16.27
N GLY A 24 3.60 9.22 -15.40
CA GLY A 24 2.95 8.35 -14.43
C GLY A 24 2.18 9.14 -13.37
N LEU A 25 2.75 10.25 -12.88
CA LEU A 25 2.08 11.12 -11.92
C LEU A 25 0.83 11.78 -12.50
N ILE A 26 0.85 12.22 -13.78
CA ILE A 26 -0.34 12.74 -14.46
C ILE A 26 -1.43 11.67 -14.55
N LEU A 27 -1.07 10.45 -14.95
CA LEU A 27 -2.02 9.35 -15.02
C LEU A 27 -2.64 9.07 -13.63
N LEU A 28 -1.83 9.01 -12.60
CA LEU A 28 -2.25 8.69 -11.23
C LEU A 28 -3.14 9.77 -10.64
N ILE A 29 -2.64 11.00 -10.57
CA ILE A 29 -3.37 12.13 -9.98
C ILE A 29 -4.56 12.51 -10.85
N GLY A 30 -4.38 12.50 -12.19
CA GLY A 30 -5.47 12.75 -13.13
C GLY A 30 -6.63 11.76 -12.96
N THR A 31 -6.35 10.47 -12.79
CA THR A 31 -7.37 9.46 -12.48
C THR A 31 -8.07 9.78 -11.16
N GLY A 32 -7.32 10.08 -10.11
CA GLY A 32 -7.88 10.42 -8.80
C GLY A 32 -8.76 11.67 -8.85
N ILE A 33 -8.36 12.72 -9.61
CA ILE A 33 -9.17 13.92 -9.83
C ILE A 33 -10.47 13.57 -10.58
N LEU A 34 -10.38 12.82 -11.69
CA LEU A 34 -11.55 12.40 -12.47
C LEU A 34 -12.56 11.63 -11.61
N LEU A 35 -12.09 10.70 -10.77
CA LEU A 35 -12.92 9.93 -9.86
C LEU A 35 -13.51 10.80 -8.75
N THR A 36 -12.72 11.69 -8.15
CA THR A 36 -13.17 12.61 -7.11
C THR A 36 -14.27 13.53 -7.62
N VAL A 37 -14.06 14.17 -8.77
CA VAL A 37 -15.05 15.06 -9.39
C VAL A 37 -16.28 14.27 -9.85
N GLY A 38 -16.08 13.14 -10.52
CA GLY A 38 -17.17 12.31 -11.03
C GLY A 38 -18.08 11.76 -9.94
N THR A 39 -17.53 11.42 -8.77
CA THR A 39 -18.30 10.95 -7.60
C THR A 39 -18.77 12.09 -6.70
N LYS A 40 -18.63 13.35 -7.13
CA LYS A 40 -19.01 14.56 -6.39
C LYS A 40 -18.32 14.65 -5.03
N VAL A 41 -17.01 14.37 -5.01
CA VAL A 41 -16.17 14.43 -3.80
C VAL A 41 -16.75 13.57 -2.65
N PHE A 42 -17.12 12.34 -2.99
CA PHE A 42 -17.79 11.39 -2.08
C PHE A 42 -17.04 11.23 -0.75
N GLN A 43 -15.70 11.16 -0.78
CA GLN A 43 -14.87 11.00 0.40
C GLN A 43 -15.03 12.13 1.44
N VAL A 44 -15.47 13.32 1.03
CA VAL A 44 -15.69 14.48 1.91
C VAL A 44 -17.17 14.62 2.27
N PHE A 45 -18.05 14.68 1.25
CA PHE A 45 -19.47 14.96 1.50
C PHE A 45 -20.22 13.80 2.17
N HIS A 46 -19.67 12.58 2.10
CA HIS A 46 -20.26 11.41 2.76
C HIS A 46 -19.36 10.85 3.88
N VAL A 47 -18.51 11.69 4.50
CA VAL A 47 -17.60 11.25 5.57
C VAL A 47 -18.35 10.58 6.73
N GLY A 48 -19.45 11.12 7.20
CA GLY A 48 -20.25 10.51 8.26
C GLY A 48 -20.84 9.16 7.87
N HIS A 49 -21.19 8.99 6.60
CA HIS A 49 -21.73 7.73 6.09
C HIS A 49 -20.65 6.64 5.99
N TRP A 50 -19.52 6.93 5.30
CA TRP A 50 -18.48 5.92 5.17
C TRP A 50 -17.82 5.60 6.53
N TRP A 51 -17.68 6.57 7.45
CA TRP A 51 -17.18 6.31 8.80
C TRP A 51 -18.10 5.35 9.59
N LYS A 52 -19.44 5.59 9.55
CA LYS A 52 -20.43 4.73 10.18
C LYS A 52 -20.47 3.32 9.60
N THR A 53 -20.27 3.22 8.29
CA THR A 53 -20.34 1.95 7.55
C THR A 53 -19.06 1.13 7.68
N THR A 54 -17.92 1.77 7.93
CA THR A 54 -16.61 1.14 8.10
C THR A 54 -16.25 1.00 9.58
N ILE A 55 -15.37 1.84 10.09
CA ILE A 55 -14.78 1.71 11.44
C ILE A 55 -15.82 1.70 12.55
N ALA A 56 -16.81 2.57 12.52
CA ALA A 56 -17.84 2.57 13.57
C ALA A 56 -18.68 1.28 13.56
N SER A 57 -18.76 0.58 12.41
CA SER A 57 -19.45 -0.72 12.33
C SER A 57 -18.70 -1.85 13.02
N VAL A 58 -17.37 -1.75 13.17
CA VAL A 58 -16.55 -2.76 13.87
C VAL A 58 -16.93 -2.88 15.34
N PHE A 59 -17.30 -1.77 15.97
CA PHE A 59 -17.67 -1.72 17.39
C PHE A 59 -19.13 -2.06 17.66
N LYS A 60 -19.93 -2.32 16.64
CA LYS A 60 -21.33 -2.73 16.81
C LYS A 60 -21.42 -4.23 17.11
N LYS A 61 -22.21 -4.57 18.12
CA LYS A 61 -22.51 -5.96 18.47
C LYS A 61 -23.20 -6.65 17.26
N ASN A 62 -22.69 -7.81 16.85
CA ASN A 62 -23.19 -8.58 15.70
C ASN A 62 -22.99 -7.96 14.31
N SER A 63 -22.06 -7.04 14.13
CA SER A 63 -21.76 -6.47 12.83
C SER A 63 -21.26 -7.51 11.82
N THR A 64 -21.83 -7.54 10.62
CA THR A 64 -21.33 -8.34 9.48
C THR A 64 -19.97 -7.88 8.98
N ALA A 65 -19.54 -6.67 9.36
CA ALA A 65 -18.19 -6.18 9.07
C ALA A 65 -17.08 -7.01 9.77
N VAL A 66 -17.39 -7.59 10.94
CA VAL A 66 -16.44 -8.41 11.74
C VAL A 66 -16.81 -9.89 11.70
N LYS A 67 -18.11 -10.21 11.75
CA LYS A 67 -18.57 -11.60 11.75
C LYS A 67 -18.52 -12.20 10.36
N ASN A 68 -17.91 -13.35 10.26
CA ASN A 68 -17.91 -14.17 9.05
C ASN A 68 -18.17 -15.63 9.41
N THR A 69 -19.32 -16.15 8.97
CA THR A 69 -19.73 -17.55 9.16
C THR A 69 -19.25 -18.45 8.02
N ASP A 70 -19.00 -17.88 6.84
CA ASP A 70 -18.51 -18.63 5.68
C ASP A 70 -17.01 -18.89 5.79
N ARG A 71 -16.64 -20.15 5.75
CA ARG A 71 -15.23 -20.58 5.79
C ARG A 71 -14.43 -20.26 4.53
N LYS A 72 -15.05 -19.81 3.45
CA LYS A 72 -14.41 -19.53 2.15
C LYS A 72 -14.14 -18.04 1.92
N THR A 73 -14.57 -17.19 2.86
CA THR A 73 -14.41 -15.75 2.80
C THR A 73 -13.66 -15.22 4.03
N ILE A 74 -13.34 -13.93 4.03
CA ILE A 74 -12.87 -13.19 5.19
C ILE A 74 -13.85 -12.05 5.50
N SER A 75 -13.89 -11.56 6.75
CA SER A 75 -14.75 -10.42 7.07
C SER A 75 -14.24 -9.14 6.40
N GLN A 76 -15.09 -8.11 6.32
CA GLN A 76 -14.68 -6.81 5.74
C GLN A 76 -13.52 -6.19 6.53
N PHE A 77 -13.56 -6.29 7.85
CA PHE A 77 -12.47 -5.79 8.73
C PHE A 77 -11.19 -6.61 8.56
N GLN A 78 -11.28 -7.94 8.42
CA GLN A 78 -10.12 -8.78 8.09
C GLN A 78 -9.54 -8.43 6.73
N ALA A 79 -10.37 -8.10 5.74
CA ALA A 79 -9.90 -7.66 4.43
C ALA A 79 -9.17 -6.32 4.52
N LEU A 80 -9.70 -5.35 5.28
CA LEU A 80 -9.01 -4.09 5.57
C LEU A 80 -7.67 -4.34 6.27
N CYS A 81 -7.65 -5.13 7.36
CA CYS A 81 -6.43 -5.38 8.11
C CYS A 81 -5.37 -6.10 7.27
N ALA A 82 -5.80 -7.01 6.37
CA ALA A 82 -4.87 -7.68 5.46
C ALA A 82 -4.36 -6.74 4.34
N ALA A 83 -5.15 -5.76 3.89
CA ALA A 83 -4.71 -4.71 2.98
C ALA A 83 -3.77 -3.72 3.71
N LEU A 84 -4.17 -3.23 4.89
CA LEU A 84 -3.29 -2.39 5.73
C LEU A 84 -1.99 -3.11 6.14
N ALA A 85 -2.02 -4.44 6.29
CA ALA A 85 -0.81 -5.22 6.52
C ALA A 85 0.17 -5.09 5.35
N ALA A 86 -0.32 -5.01 4.12
CA ALA A 86 0.52 -4.83 2.94
C ALA A 86 0.97 -3.37 2.76
N THR A 87 0.10 -2.40 3.01
CA THR A 87 0.37 -0.97 2.77
C THR A 87 1.15 -0.33 3.92
N VAL A 88 0.77 -0.58 5.18
CA VAL A 88 1.44 0.00 6.36
C VAL A 88 2.73 -0.78 6.65
N GLY A 89 3.81 -0.35 6.05
CA GLY A 89 5.12 -1.01 6.07
C GLY A 89 6.29 -0.06 6.26
N THR A 90 7.42 -0.40 5.65
CA THR A 90 8.61 0.47 5.66
C THR A 90 8.36 1.83 5.01
N GLY A 91 7.37 1.92 4.11
CA GLY A 91 6.97 3.16 3.44
C GLY A 91 6.55 4.25 4.42
N ASN A 92 5.77 3.89 5.44
CA ASN A 92 5.24 4.82 6.43
C ASN A 92 6.29 5.35 7.41
N ILE A 93 7.38 4.63 7.63
CA ILE A 93 8.45 5.01 8.55
C ILE A 93 9.64 5.54 7.75
N ALA A 94 10.42 4.66 7.14
CA ALA A 94 11.62 5.03 6.38
C ALA A 94 11.30 5.80 5.09
N GLY A 95 10.20 5.47 4.42
CA GLY A 95 9.77 6.14 3.18
C GLY A 95 9.41 7.61 3.39
N VAL A 96 8.67 7.94 4.46
CA VAL A 96 8.34 9.33 4.83
C VAL A 96 9.59 10.11 5.21
N ALA A 97 10.45 9.52 6.04
CA ALA A 97 11.72 10.14 6.41
C ALA A 97 12.60 10.41 5.18
N ALA A 98 12.71 9.45 4.26
CA ALA A 98 13.42 9.61 3.00
C ALA A 98 12.80 10.71 2.11
N ALA A 99 11.46 10.82 2.06
CA ALA A 99 10.78 11.90 1.33
C ALA A 99 11.15 13.28 1.88
N ILE A 100 11.19 13.42 3.21
CA ILE A 100 11.55 14.68 3.87
C ILE A 100 13.03 15.01 3.64
N VAL A 101 13.95 14.04 3.78
CA VAL A 101 15.39 14.24 3.54
C VAL A 101 15.67 14.65 2.09
N THR A 102 15.00 14.02 1.11
CA THR A 102 15.29 14.23 -0.32
C THR A 102 14.47 15.33 -0.98
N GLY A 103 13.24 15.56 -0.49
CA GLY A 103 12.27 16.50 -1.06
C GLY A 103 11.96 17.69 -0.16
N GLY A 104 12.49 17.72 1.07
CA GLY A 104 12.18 18.72 2.09
C GLY A 104 10.83 18.50 2.76
N PRO A 105 10.48 19.33 3.77
CA PRO A 105 9.21 19.22 4.51
C PRO A 105 7.97 19.29 3.61
N GLY A 106 8.04 20.03 2.50
CA GLY A 106 6.95 20.17 1.53
C GLY A 106 6.52 18.85 0.86
N ALA A 107 7.38 17.82 0.87
CA ALA A 107 7.00 16.49 0.36
C ALA A 107 5.81 15.91 1.11
N VAL A 108 5.64 16.21 2.40
CA VAL A 108 4.51 15.77 3.23
C VAL A 108 3.20 16.34 2.71
N PHE A 109 3.16 17.63 2.32
CA PHE A 109 1.98 18.23 1.70
C PHE A 109 1.56 17.48 0.42
N TRP A 110 2.52 17.14 -0.43
CA TRP A 110 2.24 16.41 -1.68
C TRP A 110 1.86 14.95 -1.44
N MET A 111 2.32 14.33 -0.34
CA MET A 111 1.78 13.03 0.12
C MET A 111 0.31 13.14 0.49
N TRP A 112 -0.11 14.19 1.21
CA TRP A 112 -1.53 14.42 1.53
C TRP A 112 -2.38 14.65 0.29
N VAL A 113 -1.88 15.41 -0.69
CA VAL A 113 -2.56 15.62 -1.97
C VAL A 113 -2.72 14.29 -2.73
N ALA A 114 -1.66 13.47 -2.78
CA ALA A 114 -1.73 12.13 -3.37
C ALA A 114 -2.79 11.26 -2.69
N ALA A 115 -2.81 11.24 -1.36
CA ALA A 115 -3.77 10.46 -0.58
C ALA A 115 -5.20 10.96 -0.75
N PHE A 116 -5.43 12.27 -0.79
CA PHE A 116 -6.76 12.85 -0.98
C PHE A 116 -7.42 12.35 -2.28
N PHE A 117 -6.70 12.39 -3.39
CA PHE A 117 -7.17 11.86 -4.66
C PHE A 117 -7.10 10.33 -4.71
N GLY A 118 -6.10 9.75 -4.07
CA GLY A 118 -5.89 8.31 -3.94
C GLY A 118 -7.05 7.60 -3.23
N MET A 119 -7.71 8.25 -2.25
CA MET A 119 -8.91 7.71 -1.59
C MET A 119 -9.99 7.30 -2.59
N MET A 120 -10.24 8.13 -3.62
CA MET A 120 -11.25 7.80 -4.63
C MET A 120 -10.75 6.81 -5.67
N THR A 121 -9.45 6.75 -5.90
CA THR A 121 -8.85 5.72 -6.74
C THR A 121 -9.00 4.35 -6.08
N ASN A 122 -8.58 4.20 -4.83
CA ASN A 122 -8.70 2.95 -4.08
C ASN A 122 -10.17 2.54 -3.86
N PHE A 123 -11.07 3.52 -3.59
CA PHE A 123 -12.52 3.29 -3.58
C PHE A 123 -12.98 2.63 -4.87
N SER A 124 -12.57 3.15 -6.01
CA SER A 124 -13.01 2.68 -7.33
C SER A 124 -12.42 1.31 -7.68
N GLU A 125 -11.17 1.08 -7.34
CA GLU A 125 -10.50 -0.22 -7.46
C GLU A 125 -11.23 -1.29 -6.68
N ASN A 126 -11.52 -1.04 -5.40
CA ASN A 126 -12.22 -1.99 -4.54
C ASN A 126 -13.67 -2.21 -4.99
N LEU A 127 -14.36 -1.16 -5.40
CA LEU A 127 -15.71 -1.27 -5.97
C LEU A 127 -15.70 -2.16 -7.22
N LEU A 128 -14.78 -1.93 -8.16
CA LEU A 128 -14.64 -2.74 -9.37
C LEU A 128 -14.20 -4.18 -9.04
N GLY A 129 -13.31 -4.35 -8.07
CA GLY A 129 -12.85 -5.65 -7.61
C GLY A 129 -13.99 -6.52 -7.07
N ILE A 130 -14.90 -5.95 -6.27
CA ILE A 130 -16.09 -6.66 -5.79
C ILE A 130 -17.09 -6.90 -6.91
N TYR A 131 -17.33 -5.93 -7.77
CA TYR A 131 -18.29 -6.05 -8.86
C TYR A 131 -17.90 -7.13 -9.89
N TYR A 132 -16.60 -7.29 -10.18
CA TYR A 132 -16.08 -8.25 -11.16
C TYR A 132 -15.48 -9.52 -10.55
N ARG A 133 -15.56 -9.72 -9.23
CA ARG A 133 -15.04 -10.94 -8.60
C ARG A 133 -15.81 -12.20 -9.03
N ARG A 134 -15.12 -13.34 -8.88
CA ARG A 134 -15.65 -14.66 -9.21
C ARG A 134 -15.35 -15.66 -8.11
N LYS A 135 -16.10 -16.73 -8.03
CA LYS A 135 -15.73 -17.89 -7.21
C LYS A 135 -14.71 -18.72 -7.98
N ASN A 136 -13.57 -19.02 -7.35
CA ASN A 136 -12.57 -19.94 -7.89
C ASN A 136 -13.04 -21.40 -7.74
N ALA A 137 -12.20 -22.35 -8.18
CA ALA A 137 -12.54 -23.78 -8.12
C ALA A 137 -12.71 -24.32 -6.68
N ASP A 138 -12.22 -23.60 -5.65
CA ASP A 138 -12.42 -23.92 -4.23
C ASP A 138 -13.70 -23.26 -3.65
N GLY A 139 -14.37 -22.44 -4.46
CA GLY A 139 -15.52 -21.63 -4.05
C GLY A 139 -15.11 -20.38 -3.26
N GLU A 140 -13.84 -20.00 -3.24
CA GLU A 140 -13.35 -18.77 -2.65
C GLU A 140 -13.47 -17.60 -3.62
N TRP A 141 -13.67 -16.38 -3.11
CA TRP A 141 -13.70 -15.19 -3.94
C TRP A 141 -12.30 -14.85 -4.50
N SER A 142 -12.26 -14.58 -5.79
CA SER A 142 -11.08 -14.11 -6.50
C SER A 142 -11.45 -12.92 -7.38
N GLY A 143 -10.78 -11.80 -7.17
CA GLY A 143 -11.00 -10.53 -7.89
C GLY A 143 -9.70 -9.76 -7.99
N GLY A 144 -9.76 -8.58 -8.59
CA GLY A 144 -8.61 -7.70 -8.81
C GLY A 144 -8.57 -7.11 -10.21
N PRO A 145 -7.54 -6.32 -10.53
CA PRO A 145 -7.43 -5.63 -11.82
C PRO A 145 -7.54 -6.57 -13.03
N MET A 146 -6.94 -7.75 -12.97
CA MET A 146 -6.98 -8.71 -14.05
C MET A 146 -8.41 -9.11 -14.45
N TYR A 147 -9.36 -9.15 -13.50
CA TYR A 147 -10.75 -9.49 -13.76
C TYR A 147 -11.51 -8.32 -14.38
N TYR A 148 -11.44 -7.11 -13.83
CA TYR A 148 -12.15 -5.98 -14.42
C TYR A 148 -11.52 -5.46 -15.72
N LEU A 149 -10.22 -5.70 -15.94
CA LEU A 149 -9.59 -5.49 -17.25
C LEU A 149 -10.16 -6.47 -18.28
N LYS A 150 -10.12 -7.77 -18.00
CA LYS A 150 -10.56 -8.81 -18.94
C LYS A 150 -12.06 -8.73 -19.23
N ASP A 151 -12.90 -8.69 -18.18
CA ASP A 151 -14.35 -8.76 -18.32
C ASP A 151 -15.01 -7.38 -18.44
N GLY A 152 -14.49 -6.38 -17.71
CA GLY A 152 -14.98 -5.03 -17.77
C GLY A 152 -14.60 -4.36 -19.10
N LEU A 153 -13.31 -4.10 -19.30
CA LEU A 153 -12.83 -3.43 -20.49
C LEU A 153 -13.06 -4.29 -21.76
N GLY A 154 -12.74 -5.59 -21.70
CA GLY A 154 -12.80 -6.48 -22.84
C GLY A 154 -14.21 -6.75 -23.40
N LYS A 155 -15.27 -6.64 -22.58
CA LYS A 155 -16.66 -6.96 -22.98
C LYS A 155 -17.56 -5.74 -23.08
N ARG A 156 -17.25 -4.64 -22.39
CA ARG A 156 -18.13 -3.49 -22.18
C ARG A 156 -18.67 -2.85 -23.46
N TYR A 157 -17.85 -2.74 -24.48
CA TYR A 157 -18.21 -2.02 -25.70
C TYR A 157 -18.70 -2.94 -26.83
N GLY A 158 -18.85 -4.25 -26.57
CA GLY A 158 -19.22 -5.23 -27.59
C GLY A 158 -18.22 -5.36 -28.75
N LYS A 159 -17.11 -4.61 -28.69
CA LYS A 159 -16.11 -4.54 -29.76
C LYS A 159 -15.10 -5.66 -29.62
N LYS A 160 -15.10 -6.61 -30.56
CA LYS A 160 -14.19 -7.78 -30.54
C LYS A 160 -12.72 -7.39 -30.46
N TRP A 161 -12.31 -6.25 -31.03
CA TRP A 161 -10.92 -5.78 -31.02
C TRP A 161 -10.41 -5.36 -29.63
N LEU A 162 -11.29 -4.99 -28.67
CA LEU A 162 -10.89 -4.66 -27.30
C LEU A 162 -10.53 -5.89 -26.46
N LYS A 163 -10.94 -7.09 -26.84
CA LYS A 163 -10.66 -8.30 -26.06
C LYS A 163 -9.18 -8.60 -25.96
N LEU A 164 -8.42 -8.44 -27.05
CA LEU A 164 -6.99 -8.73 -27.04
C LEU A 164 -6.20 -7.73 -26.19
N PRO A 165 -6.31 -6.39 -26.37
CA PRO A 165 -5.66 -5.43 -25.47
C PRO A 165 -6.03 -5.60 -24.00
N ALA A 166 -7.30 -5.86 -23.70
CA ALA A 166 -7.77 -6.08 -22.33
C ALA A 166 -7.11 -7.31 -21.69
N ASN A 167 -7.00 -8.42 -22.43
CA ASN A 167 -6.31 -9.61 -21.95
C ASN A 167 -4.80 -9.35 -21.76
N ILE A 168 -4.15 -8.62 -22.68
CA ILE A 168 -2.74 -8.26 -22.55
C ILE A 168 -2.53 -7.42 -21.27
N LEU A 169 -3.35 -6.40 -21.03
CA LEU A 169 -3.27 -5.58 -19.83
C LEU A 169 -3.48 -6.40 -18.54
N ALA A 170 -4.40 -7.36 -18.55
CA ALA A 170 -4.66 -8.24 -17.41
C ALA A 170 -3.44 -9.16 -17.13
N ILE A 171 -2.80 -9.70 -18.17
CA ILE A 171 -1.59 -10.51 -18.06
C ILE A 171 -0.43 -9.65 -17.56
N LEU A 172 -0.20 -8.48 -18.15
CA LEU A 172 0.87 -7.56 -17.75
C LEU A 172 0.73 -7.14 -16.29
N PHE A 173 -0.48 -6.75 -15.86
CA PHE A 173 -0.73 -6.46 -14.45
C PHE A 173 -0.33 -7.62 -13.56
N SER A 174 -0.76 -8.84 -13.89
CA SER A 174 -0.47 -10.03 -13.08
C SER A 174 1.02 -10.35 -13.04
N CYS A 175 1.74 -10.22 -14.17
CA CYS A 175 3.19 -10.41 -14.22
C CYS A 175 3.92 -9.37 -13.34
N PHE A 176 3.56 -8.10 -13.45
CA PHE A 176 4.17 -7.05 -12.65
C PHE A 176 3.87 -7.23 -11.15
N ALA A 177 2.63 -7.63 -10.79
CA ALA A 177 2.26 -7.93 -9.41
C ALA A 177 3.09 -9.08 -8.80
N ILE A 178 3.36 -10.14 -9.57
CA ILE A 178 4.21 -11.25 -9.13
C ILE A 178 5.64 -10.77 -8.90
N LEU A 179 6.22 -10.02 -9.85
CA LEU A 179 7.60 -9.52 -9.74
C LEU A 179 7.74 -8.50 -8.60
N ALA A 180 6.79 -7.57 -8.46
CA ALA A 180 6.74 -6.62 -7.36
C ALA A 180 6.61 -7.33 -6.00
N SER A 181 5.84 -8.43 -5.93
CA SER A 181 5.67 -9.18 -4.68
C SER A 181 6.98 -9.80 -4.16
N PHE A 182 7.84 -10.29 -5.04
CA PHE A 182 9.16 -10.81 -4.64
C PHE A 182 10.11 -9.69 -4.19
N GLY A 183 10.11 -8.55 -4.88
CA GLY A 183 11.00 -7.44 -4.61
C GLY A 183 10.52 -6.56 -3.46
N ILE A 184 9.63 -5.59 -3.81
CA ILE A 184 9.16 -4.56 -2.88
C ILE A 184 8.33 -5.15 -1.74
N GLY A 185 7.55 -6.19 -2.04
CA GLY A 185 6.67 -6.86 -1.08
C GLY A 185 7.37 -7.87 -0.17
N ASN A 186 8.58 -8.32 -0.48
CA ASN A 186 9.30 -9.33 0.29
C ASN A 186 10.73 -8.86 0.62
N MET A 187 11.66 -9.00 -0.34
CA MET A 187 13.09 -8.79 -0.07
C MET A 187 13.39 -7.40 0.51
N ALA A 188 12.73 -6.35 -0.01
CA ALA A 188 12.87 -4.99 0.49
C ALA A 188 12.48 -4.85 1.95
N GLN A 189 11.36 -5.42 2.31
CA GLN A 189 10.85 -5.35 3.68
C GLN A 189 11.76 -6.12 4.64
N ILE A 190 12.15 -7.33 4.27
CA ILE A 190 13.04 -8.17 5.09
C ILE A 190 14.39 -7.49 5.31
N ASN A 191 14.98 -6.91 4.28
CA ASN A 191 16.25 -6.20 4.40
C ASN A 191 16.15 -5.05 5.42
N LYS A 192 15.09 -4.23 5.36
CA LYS A 192 14.89 -3.14 6.32
C LYS A 192 14.67 -3.64 7.75
N ILE A 193 13.98 -4.78 7.94
CA ILE A 193 13.88 -5.43 9.25
C ILE A 193 15.27 -5.77 9.76
N VAL A 194 16.05 -6.49 8.97
CA VAL A 194 17.37 -6.98 9.36
C VAL A 194 18.30 -5.84 9.74
N LEU A 195 18.39 -4.79 8.90
CA LEU A 195 19.24 -3.62 9.15
C LEU A 195 18.83 -2.87 10.43
N ASN A 196 17.53 -2.70 10.68
CA ASN A 196 17.06 -2.02 11.89
C ASN A 196 17.24 -2.87 13.14
N MET A 197 17.03 -4.19 13.05
CA MET A 197 17.26 -5.13 14.16
C MET A 197 18.74 -5.22 14.51
N ASP A 198 19.63 -5.29 13.51
CA ASP A 198 21.08 -5.30 13.71
C ASP A 198 21.54 -4.02 14.39
N ALA A 199 21.16 -2.87 13.87
CA ALA A 199 21.51 -1.57 14.45
C ALA A 199 21.00 -1.37 15.89
N ALA A 200 19.83 -1.93 16.24
CA ALA A 200 19.22 -1.75 17.56
C ALA A 200 19.72 -2.73 18.61
N PHE A 201 19.91 -4.01 18.25
CA PHE A 201 20.14 -5.09 19.21
C PHE A 201 21.52 -5.74 19.10
N PHE A 202 22.19 -5.65 17.93
CA PHE A 202 23.43 -6.36 17.67
C PHE A 202 24.62 -5.44 17.38
N ARG A 203 24.47 -4.11 17.57
CA ARG A 203 25.49 -3.09 17.27
C ARG A 203 26.89 -3.42 17.82
N ASN A 204 26.96 -4.09 18.98
CA ASN A 204 28.20 -4.48 19.65
C ASN A 204 28.53 -5.97 19.49
N ALA A 205 27.70 -6.73 18.78
CA ALA A 205 27.91 -8.15 18.53
C ALA A 205 28.36 -8.34 17.09
N SER A 206 29.60 -8.73 16.86
CA SER A 206 30.07 -9.10 15.53
C SER A 206 30.38 -10.60 15.50
N LEU A 207 29.52 -11.37 14.80
CA LEU A 207 29.81 -12.76 14.47
C LEU A 207 30.63 -12.89 13.19
N GLY A 208 30.92 -11.75 12.54
CA GLY A 208 31.61 -11.72 11.26
C GLY A 208 30.77 -12.19 10.09
N ASN A 209 31.43 -12.39 8.96
CA ASN A 209 30.81 -12.91 7.74
C ASN A 209 31.10 -14.40 7.59
N ILE A 210 30.28 -15.10 6.80
CA ILE A 210 30.56 -16.49 6.42
C ILE A 210 31.88 -16.52 5.64
N PRO A 211 32.84 -17.39 5.99
CA PRO A 211 34.13 -17.46 5.33
C PRO A 211 34.01 -17.54 3.80
N GLY A 212 34.70 -16.63 3.11
CA GLY A 212 34.70 -16.55 1.65
C GLY A 212 33.46 -15.88 1.03
N THR A 213 32.60 -15.24 1.83
CA THR A 213 31.43 -14.49 1.37
C THR A 213 31.30 -13.14 2.08
N GLU A 214 30.47 -12.24 1.55
CA GLU A 214 30.09 -10.98 2.21
C GLU A 214 28.85 -11.12 3.11
N ILE A 215 28.33 -12.35 3.31
CA ILE A 215 27.12 -12.62 4.05
C ILE A 215 27.36 -12.48 5.56
N ASN A 216 26.72 -11.49 6.18
CA ASN A 216 26.73 -11.30 7.63
C ASN A 216 25.93 -12.41 8.33
N ILE A 217 26.57 -13.07 9.31
CA ILE A 217 25.97 -14.21 10.03
C ILE A 217 24.72 -13.77 10.84
N ILE A 218 24.73 -12.59 11.44
CA ILE A 218 23.57 -12.06 12.20
C ILE A 218 22.38 -11.87 11.26
N HIS A 219 22.60 -11.27 10.08
CA HIS A 219 21.58 -11.07 9.07
C HIS A 219 20.95 -12.40 8.61
N LEU A 220 21.79 -13.42 8.41
CA LEU A 220 21.32 -14.76 8.04
C LEU A 220 20.46 -15.39 9.16
N ILE A 221 20.89 -15.28 10.42
CA ILE A 221 20.13 -15.83 11.57
C ILE A 221 18.75 -15.17 11.68
N ILE A 222 18.68 -13.83 11.59
CA ILE A 222 17.42 -13.10 11.59
C ILE A 222 16.56 -13.55 10.41
N GLY A 223 17.15 -13.66 9.21
CA GLY A 223 16.46 -14.09 7.99
C GLY A 223 15.86 -15.50 8.11
N ILE A 224 16.58 -16.46 8.69
CA ILE A 224 16.07 -17.81 8.94
C ILE A 224 14.92 -17.79 9.95
N GLY A 225 15.02 -17.00 11.02
CA GLY A 225 13.92 -16.83 11.97
C GLY A 225 12.65 -16.29 11.31
N LEU A 226 12.79 -15.25 10.48
CA LEU A 226 11.69 -14.67 9.71
C LEU A 226 11.13 -15.65 8.67
N LEU A 227 11.97 -16.46 8.02
CA LEU A 227 11.55 -17.51 7.08
C LEU A 227 10.65 -18.52 7.80
N ILE A 228 11.06 -19.03 8.97
CA ILE A 228 10.27 -20.03 9.71
C ILE A 228 8.90 -19.46 10.07
N ILE A 229 8.85 -18.26 10.67
CA ILE A 229 7.59 -17.61 11.04
C ILE A 229 6.74 -17.33 9.80
N GLY A 230 7.35 -16.78 8.75
CA GLY A 230 6.70 -16.50 7.47
C GLY A 230 6.11 -17.75 6.81
N ALA A 231 6.87 -18.85 6.77
CA ALA A 231 6.42 -20.12 6.23
C ALA A 231 5.17 -20.65 6.98
N LEU A 232 5.20 -20.64 8.32
CA LEU A 232 4.07 -21.08 9.15
C LEU A 232 2.79 -20.30 8.86
N ILE A 233 2.90 -19.00 8.57
CA ILE A 233 1.74 -18.14 8.32
C ILE A 233 1.30 -18.23 6.86
N ILE A 234 2.22 -18.07 5.90
CA ILE A 234 1.94 -17.99 4.45
C ILE A 234 1.38 -19.31 3.90
N ILE A 235 1.91 -20.47 4.34
CA ILE A 235 1.40 -21.78 3.93
C ILE A 235 -0.07 -21.94 4.35
N GLY A 236 -0.47 -21.37 5.50
CA GLY A 236 -1.84 -21.37 5.99
C GLY A 236 -2.85 -20.54 5.17
N GLY A 237 -2.37 -19.79 4.17
CA GLY A 237 -3.18 -19.06 3.21
C GLY A 237 -3.85 -17.80 3.76
N LEU A 238 -4.74 -17.19 2.94
CA LEU A 238 -5.35 -15.89 3.20
C LEU A 238 -5.99 -15.76 4.59
N ARG A 239 -6.71 -16.78 5.03
CA ARG A 239 -7.42 -16.72 6.34
C ARG A 239 -6.48 -16.63 7.53
N ARG A 240 -5.35 -17.35 7.47
CA ARG A 240 -4.35 -17.28 8.54
C ARG A 240 -3.67 -15.92 8.55
N ILE A 241 -3.32 -15.41 7.38
CA ILE A 241 -2.74 -14.08 7.21
C ILE A 241 -3.71 -13.00 7.69
N ALA A 242 -4.98 -13.06 7.28
CA ALA A 242 -6.01 -12.11 7.70
C ALA A 242 -6.23 -12.13 9.22
N ARG A 243 -6.18 -13.32 9.86
CA ARG A 243 -6.28 -13.45 11.33
C ARG A 243 -5.08 -12.85 12.06
N VAL A 244 -3.88 -13.03 11.53
CA VAL A 244 -2.66 -12.40 12.09
C VAL A 244 -2.74 -10.89 11.91
N ALA A 245 -3.12 -10.43 10.71
CA ALA A 245 -3.22 -9.02 10.39
C ALA A 245 -4.26 -8.28 11.25
N GLU A 246 -5.44 -8.89 11.50
CA GLU A 246 -6.50 -8.23 12.30
C GLU A 246 -6.09 -7.96 13.76
N ILE A 247 -5.07 -8.67 14.26
CA ILE A 247 -4.52 -8.46 15.61
C ILE A 247 -3.31 -7.53 15.56
N VAL A 248 -2.36 -7.85 14.69
CA VAL A 248 -1.05 -7.18 14.66
C VAL A 248 -1.16 -5.75 14.13
N VAL A 249 -1.94 -5.53 13.05
CA VAL A 249 -2.01 -4.21 12.40
C VAL A 249 -2.60 -3.13 13.31
N PRO A 250 -3.77 -3.32 13.95
CA PRO A 250 -4.27 -2.31 14.87
C PRO A 250 -3.33 -2.08 16.06
N PHE A 251 -2.75 -3.16 16.61
CA PHE A 251 -1.82 -3.06 17.74
C PHE A 251 -0.57 -2.23 17.38
N MET A 252 0.11 -2.57 16.28
CA MET A 252 1.33 -1.87 15.86
C MET A 252 1.05 -0.39 15.52
N ALA A 253 -0.07 -0.13 14.83
CA ALA A 253 -0.44 1.23 14.44
C ALA A 253 -0.77 2.11 15.64
N VAL A 254 -1.54 1.59 16.61
CA VAL A 254 -1.85 2.31 17.85
C VAL A 254 -0.58 2.55 18.67
N ALA A 255 0.27 1.55 18.85
CA ALA A 255 1.53 1.68 19.58
C ALA A 255 2.44 2.75 18.94
N TYR A 256 2.58 2.72 17.62
CA TYR A 256 3.39 3.69 16.88
C TYR A 256 2.81 5.11 16.99
N CYS A 257 1.49 5.26 16.82
CA CYS A 257 0.83 6.55 16.98
C CYS A 257 1.00 7.11 18.41
N ILE A 258 0.86 6.28 19.44
CA ILE A 258 1.07 6.70 20.85
C ILE A 258 2.51 7.18 21.05
N GLY A 259 3.52 6.42 20.61
CA GLY A 259 4.92 6.82 20.71
C GLY A 259 5.21 8.14 19.98
N SER A 260 4.65 8.31 18.79
CA SER A 260 4.78 9.54 18.00
C SER A 260 4.07 10.73 18.65
N LEU A 261 2.88 10.51 19.25
CA LEU A 261 2.15 11.56 19.97
C LEU A 261 2.89 12.01 21.23
N ILE A 262 3.60 11.12 21.92
CA ILE A 262 4.44 11.53 23.06
C ILE A 262 5.51 12.51 22.59
N ILE A 263 6.22 12.21 21.51
CA ILE A 263 7.22 13.13 20.92
C ILE A 263 6.56 14.43 20.47
N PHE A 264 5.38 14.36 19.85
CA PHE A 264 4.60 15.54 19.46
C PHE A 264 4.33 16.47 20.65
N PHE A 265 3.85 15.93 21.77
CA PHE A 265 3.53 16.76 22.95
C PHE A 265 4.77 17.27 23.65
N ILE A 266 5.89 16.54 23.65
CA ILE A 266 7.17 17.04 24.18
C ILE A 266 7.64 18.24 23.36
N ASN A 267 7.38 18.27 22.03
CA ASN A 267 7.80 19.33 21.11
C ASN A 267 6.64 20.21 20.66
N ILE A 268 5.69 20.46 21.52
CA ILE A 268 4.47 21.21 21.16
C ILE A 268 4.77 22.60 20.57
N ASP A 269 5.87 23.23 21.01
CA ASP A 269 6.32 24.54 20.53
C ASP A 269 6.76 24.50 19.06
N GLN A 270 7.21 23.33 18.56
CA GLN A 270 7.66 23.14 17.18
C GLN A 270 6.50 22.83 16.22
N VAL A 271 5.31 22.55 16.72
CA VAL A 271 4.15 22.14 15.91
C VAL A 271 3.75 23.23 14.92
N GLY A 272 3.63 24.48 15.37
CA GLY A 272 3.35 25.62 14.49
C GLY A 272 4.39 25.81 13.39
N PRO A 273 5.67 25.97 13.73
CA PRO A 273 6.79 26.04 12.77
C PRO A 273 6.84 24.84 11.82
N MET A 274 6.59 23.62 12.31
CA MET A 274 6.56 22.40 11.51
C MET A 274 5.49 22.46 10.42
N PHE A 275 4.24 22.73 10.78
CA PHE A 275 3.16 22.86 9.77
C PHE A 275 3.43 24.02 8.81
N ALA A 276 3.91 25.17 9.32
CA ALA A 276 4.31 26.28 8.47
C ALA A 276 5.38 25.87 7.46
N SER A 277 6.38 25.06 7.86
CA SER A 277 7.43 24.57 6.98
C SER A 277 6.89 23.63 5.90
N ILE A 278 5.94 22.71 6.25
CA ILE A 278 5.29 21.81 5.30
C ILE A 278 4.61 22.60 4.18
N PHE A 279 3.78 23.59 4.52
CA PHE A 279 3.09 24.41 3.52
C PHE A 279 4.04 25.34 2.76
N LYS A 280 4.98 26.00 3.44
CA LYS A 280 5.97 26.89 2.82
C LYS A 280 6.78 26.13 1.76
N PHE A 281 7.39 25.01 2.14
CA PHE A 281 8.28 24.27 1.26
C PHE A 281 7.58 23.37 0.24
N ALA A 282 6.27 23.24 0.29
CA ALA A 282 5.50 22.63 -0.79
C ALA A 282 5.56 23.44 -2.09
N PHE A 283 5.66 24.80 -1.96
CA PHE A 283 5.59 25.74 -3.10
C PHE A 283 6.84 26.59 -3.24
N THR A 284 7.69 26.66 -2.20
CA THR A 284 8.97 27.40 -2.19
C THR A 284 10.08 26.52 -1.66
N PRO A 285 10.50 25.46 -2.39
CA PRO A 285 11.53 24.55 -1.92
C PRO A 285 12.90 25.21 -1.83
N THR A 286 13.75 24.65 -0.97
CA THR A 286 15.03 25.21 -0.59
C THR A 286 16.04 25.29 -1.73
N ALA A 287 16.80 26.39 -1.80
CA ALA A 287 17.89 26.60 -2.75
C ALA A 287 19.08 25.62 -2.55
N VAL A 288 19.18 24.97 -1.39
CA VAL A 288 20.25 24.01 -1.03
C VAL A 288 20.27 22.77 -1.96
N LEU A 289 19.14 22.45 -2.61
CA LEU A 289 19.05 21.30 -3.52
C LEU A 289 19.62 21.56 -4.93
N GLY A 290 20.16 22.75 -5.21
CA GLY A 290 20.78 23.13 -6.50
C GLY A 290 19.80 23.04 -7.70
N GLY A 291 19.49 24.14 -8.31
CA GLY A 291 18.61 24.21 -9.47
C GLY A 291 17.64 25.40 -9.44
N GLY A 292 16.97 25.70 -10.56
CA GLY A 292 15.94 26.74 -10.60
C GLY A 292 14.69 26.35 -9.79
N ILE A 293 13.92 27.33 -9.30
CA ILE A 293 12.75 27.13 -8.44
C ILE A 293 11.78 26.06 -8.99
N GLY A 294 11.52 26.06 -10.29
CA GLY A 294 10.64 25.07 -10.90
C GLY A 294 11.13 23.62 -10.84
N VAL A 295 12.46 23.40 -10.90
CA VAL A 295 13.07 22.06 -10.78
C VAL A 295 12.93 21.55 -9.34
N LEU A 296 13.06 22.44 -8.38
CA LEU A 296 12.96 22.11 -6.95
C LEU A 296 11.52 21.78 -6.54
N ILE A 297 10.53 22.55 -6.99
CA ILE A 297 9.09 22.23 -6.77
C ILE A 297 8.77 20.87 -7.38
N LYS A 298 9.22 20.61 -8.61
CA LYS A 298 9.03 19.32 -9.28
C LYS A 298 9.63 18.18 -8.45
N LYS A 299 10.84 18.35 -7.89
CA LYS A 299 11.51 17.33 -7.06
C LYS A 299 10.71 17.05 -5.79
N THR A 300 10.33 18.08 -5.02
CA THR A 300 9.53 17.97 -3.80
C THR A 300 8.20 17.27 -4.07
N MET A 301 7.48 17.72 -5.10
CA MET A 301 6.22 17.15 -5.54
C MET A 301 6.36 15.68 -5.96
N THR A 302 7.37 15.35 -6.77
CA THR A 302 7.63 13.97 -7.21
C THR A 302 7.94 13.05 -6.03
N GLN A 303 8.77 13.50 -5.08
CA GLN A 303 9.07 12.71 -3.88
C GLN A 303 7.84 12.52 -3.01
N GLY A 304 7.03 13.54 -2.80
CA GLY A 304 5.78 13.43 -2.05
C GLY A 304 4.79 12.46 -2.71
N PHE A 305 4.53 12.59 -4.00
CA PHE A 305 3.63 11.68 -4.71
C PHE A 305 4.17 10.24 -4.75
N LYS A 306 5.44 10.05 -5.14
CA LYS A 306 6.04 8.72 -5.21
C LYS A 306 5.98 8.01 -3.86
N ARG A 307 6.38 8.66 -2.77
CA ARG A 307 6.39 8.06 -1.43
C ARG A 307 5.00 7.92 -0.82
N GLY A 308 4.07 8.84 -1.12
CA GLY A 308 2.67 8.74 -0.73
C GLY A 308 2.02 7.50 -1.35
N VAL A 309 2.14 7.33 -2.67
CA VAL A 309 1.59 6.16 -3.38
C VAL A 309 2.29 4.87 -3.02
N PHE A 310 3.61 4.92 -2.81
CA PHE A 310 4.37 3.77 -2.33
C PHE A 310 3.87 3.28 -0.97
N SER A 311 3.41 4.20 -0.09
CA SER A 311 2.85 3.87 1.21
C SER A 311 1.43 3.32 1.10
N ASN A 312 0.50 4.07 0.50
CA ASN A 312 -0.92 3.75 0.52
C ASN A 312 -1.41 2.89 -0.65
N GLU A 313 -0.55 2.60 -1.62
CA GLU A 313 -0.79 1.76 -2.80
C GLU A 313 -1.98 2.18 -3.70
N ALA A 314 -2.60 3.34 -3.48
CA ALA A 314 -3.73 3.81 -4.27
C ALA A 314 -3.33 4.05 -5.74
N GLY A 315 -4.01 3.39 -6.65
CA GLY A 315 -3.71 3.43 -8.09
C GLY A 315 -2.82 2.29 -8.57
N LEU A 316 -2.24 1.49 -7.68
CA LEU A 316 -1.47 0.31 -8.04
C LEU A 316 -2.37 -0.91 -8.34
N GLY A 317 -3.59 -0.94 -7.80
CA GLY A 317 -4.50 -2.07 -7.93
C GLY A 317 -4.12 -3.29 -7.12
N SER A 318 -3.25 -3.13 -6.13
CA SER A 318 -2.73 -4.21 -5.28
C SER A 318 -3.71 -4.58 -4.17
N SER A 319 -4.18 -3.62 -3.37
CA SER A 319 -5.02 -3.86 -2.20
C SER A 319 -6.35 -4.54 -2.55
N VAL A 320 -6.89 -4.25 -3.73
CA VAL A 320 -8.13 -4.89 -4.22
C VAL A 320 -8.02 -6.41 -4.37
N LEU A 321 -6.82 -6.97 -4.54
CA LEU A 321 -6.58 -8.41 -4.61
C LEU A 321 -7.00 -9.13 -3.30
N VAL A 322 -6.91 -8.46 -2.17
CA VAL A 322 -7.34 -8.97 -0.87
C VAL A 322 -8.77 -8.51 -0.55
N HIS A 323 -9.10 -7.24 -0.79
CA HIS A 323 -10.44 -6.71 -0.56
C HIS A 323 -11.53 -7.50 -1.29
N SER A 324 -11.25 -8.00 -2.49
CA SER A 324 -12.19 -8.81 -3.26
C SER A 324 -12.55 -10.15 -2.62
N SER A 325 -11.77 -10.62 -1.64
CA SER A 325 -12.03 -11.86 -0.89
C SER A 325 -12.95 -11.68 0.32
N SER A 326 -13.43 -10.45 0.58
CA SER A 326 -14.34 -10.15 1.70
C SER A 326 -15.75 -10.72 1.50
N ASN A 327 -16.47 -10.90 2.61
CA ASN A 327 -17.86 -11.34 2.62
C ASN A 327 -18.88 -10.24 2.22
N VAL A 328 -18.40 -9.04 1.85
CA VAL A 328 -19.27 -7.93 1.47
C VAL A 328 -20.12 -8.25 0.24
N LYS A 329 -21.37 -7.79 0.23
CA LYS A 329 -22.28 -7.92 -0.92
C LYS A 329 -22.32 -6.65 -1.78
N GLU A 330 -22.26 -5.49 -1.15
CA GLU A 330 -22.31 -4.17 -1.79
C GLU A 330 -20.91 -3.69 -2.23
N PRO A 331 -20.65 -3.50 -3.54
CA PRO A 331 -19.36 -3.01 -4.02
C PRO A 331 -18.92 -1.69 -3.39
N VAL A 332 -19.85 -0.75 -3.19
CA VAL A 332 -19.57 0.56 -2.60
C VAL A 332 -19.15 0.45 -1.13
N LYS A 333 -19.70 -0.52 -0.37
CA LYS A 333 -19.27 -0.75 1.02
C LYS A 333 -17.78 -1.09 1.09
N GLN A 334 -17.29 -1.95 0.18
CA GLN A 334 -15.86 -2.27 0.15
C GLN A 334 -15.03 -1.11 -0.40
N GLY A 335 -15.57 -0.33 -1.33
CA GLY A 335 -14.94 0.92 -1.75
C GLY A 335 -14.72 1.89 -0.58
N MET A 336 -15.71 2.03 0.33
CA MET A 336 -15.56 2.88 1.52
C MET A 336 -14.46 2.40 2.47
N TRP A 337 -14.20 1.10 2.58
CA TRP A 337 -13.04 0.58 3.29
C TRP A 337 -11.72 1.02 2.64
N GLY A 338 -11.66 1.12 1.31
CA GLY A 338 -10.51 1.67 0.59
C GLY A 338 -10.29 3.16 0.85
N ILE A 339 -11.36 3.97 1.03
CA ILE A 339 -11.23 5.36 1.49
C ILE A 339 -10.55 5.40 2.87
N PHE A 340 -11.04 4.58 3.81
CA PHE A 340 -10.46 4.53 5.15
C PHE A 340 -9.01 4.04 5.14
N GLU A 341 -8.68 3.03 4.34
CA GLU A 341 -7.32 2.49 4.18
C GLU A 341 -6.32 3.59 3.83
N VAL A 342 -6.56 4.33 2.75
CA VAL A 342 -5.67 5.41 2.29
C VAL A 342 -5.64 6.58 3.28
N PHE A 343 -6.78 6.92 3.88
CA PHE A 343 -6.86 7.94 4.92
C PHE A 343 -5.99 7.57 6.12
N PHE A 344 -6.14 6.36 6.63
CA PHE A 344 -5.40 5.89 7.81
C PHE A 344 -3.90 5.78 7.54
N ASP A 345 -3.53 5.18 6.43
CA ASP A 345 -2.12 5.02 6.03
C ASP A 345 -1.40 6.38 5.98
N THR A 346 -1.93 7.32 5.22
CA THR A 346 -1.19 8.55 4.89
C THR A 346 -1.51 9.71 5.83
N PHE A 347 -2.81 10.02 6.05
CA PHE A 347 -3.16 11.15 6.92
C PHE A 347 -2.91 10.87 8.40
N VAL A 348 -2.92 9.58 8.83
CA VAL A 348 -2.61 9.24 10.22
C VAL A 348 -1.16 8.78 10.32
N VAL A 349 -0.80 7.59 9.80
CA VAL A 349 0.50 6.97 10.10
C VAL A 349 1.67 7.74 9.50
N CYS A 350 1.62 8.12 8.21
CA CYS A 350 2.70 8.91 7.60
C CYS A 350 2.84 10.30 8.22
N THR A 351 1.72 10.93 8.61
CA THR A 351 1.77 12.22 9.30
C THR A 351 2.41 12.10 10.68
N MET A 352 2.14 11.03 11.45
CA MET A 352 2.83 10.78 12.71
C MET A 352 4.34 10.67 12.52
N THR A 353 4.81 9.97 11.49
CA THR A 353 6.23 9.91 11.15
C THR A 353 6.80 11.28 10.77
N ALA A 354 6.08 12.05 9.95
CA ALA A 354 6.50 13.40 9.58
C ALA A 354 6.62 14.32 10.80
N VAL A 355 5.67 14.23 11.74
CA VAL A 355 5.70 14.94 13.01
C VAL A 355 6.97 14.60 13.80
N VAL A 356 7.27 13.31 13.97
CA VAL A 356 8.47 12.86 14.67
C VAL A 356 9.73 13.43 14.01
N VAL A 357 9.88 13.29 12.69
CA VAL A 357 11.08 13.73 11.97
C VAL A 357 11.24 15.26 12.00
N LEU A 358 10.16 16.00 11.82
CA LEU A 358 10.23 17.47 11.71
C LEU A 358 10.31 18.18 13.07
N SER A 359 9.86 17.54 14.16
CA SER A 359 9.88 18.16 15.50
C SER A 359 11.18 17.92 16.27
N THR A 360 12.06 17.05 15.79
CA THR A 360 13.28 16.62 16.51
C THR A 360 14.55 17.40 16.17
N GLY A 361 14.48 18.42 15.30
CA GLY A 361 15.61 19.27 14.95
C GLY A 361 16.58 18.66 13.91
N TYR A 362 16.37 17.45 13.42
CA TYR A 362 17.14 16.86 12.33
C TYR A 362 16.90 17.55 10.98
N ILE A 363 15.78 18.24 10.85
CA ILE A 363 15.49 19.09 9.71
C ILE A 363 15.36 20.52 10.23
N ASP A 364 16.12 21.43 9.66
CA ASP A 364 15.99 22.86 9.94
C ASP A 364 14.68 23.38 9.32
N LEU A 365 13.72 23.73 10.17
CA LEU A 365 12.38 24.18 9.73
C LEU A 365 12.39 25.57 9.04
N ALA A 366 13.47 26.36 9.24
CA ALA A 366 13.58 27.67 8.59
C ALA A 366 14.08 27.54 7.14
N THR A 367 15.01 26.63 6.89
CA THR A 367 15.60 26.37 5.57
C THR A 367 15.01 25.14 4.87
N GLY A 368 14.36 24.21 5.60
CA GLY A 368 13.82 22.95 5.10
C GLY A 368 14.88 21.90 4.77
N SER A 369 16.11 22.11 5.23
CA SER A 369 17.26 21.27 4.89
C SER A 369 17.62 20.30 6.01
N PRO A 370 18.16 19.11 5.68
CA PRO A 370 18.75 18.21 6.67
C PRO A 370 19.90 18.87 7.44
N VAL A 371 19.97 18.61 8.73
CA VAL A 371 21.09 19.02 9.60
C VAL A 371 22.10 17.88 9.64
N GLY A 372 23.16 18.00 8.85
CA GLY A 372 24.18 16.94 8.68
C GLY A 372 23.80 15.88 7.64
N GLU A 373 24.56 14.79 7.60
CA GLU A 373 24.28 13.65 6.72
C GLU A 373 23.21 12.75 7.37
N LEU A 374 22.03 12.67 6.76
CA LEU A 374 20.91 11.90 7.27
C LEU A 374 20.49 10.79 6.29
N SER A 375 20.26 9.61 6.82
CA SER A 375 19.63 8.51 6.10
C SER A 375 18.17 8.37 6.50
N GLY A 376 17.26 8.37 5.54
CA GLY A 376 15.82 8.13 5.80
C GLY A 376 15.55 6.80 6.53
N ASP A 377 16.40 5.81 6.35
CA ASP A 377 16.24 4.47 6.94
C ASP A 377 16.43 4.45 8.46
N THR A 378 17.32 5.30 8.99
CA THR A 378 17.67 5.34 10.42
C THR A 378 17.14 6.58 11.13
N LEU A 379 16.69 7.59 10.40
CA LEU A 379 16.30 8.88 10.95
C LEU A 379 15.20 8.80 12.02
N VAL A 380 14.17 7.99 11.78
CA VAL A 380 13.09 7.80 12.76
C VAL A 380 13.59 7.11 14.02
N SER A 381 14.49 6.13 13.88
CA SER A 381 15.12 5.45 15.01
C SER A 381 15.99 6.41 15.83
N GLN A 382 16.74 7.30 15.16
CA GLN A 382 17.52 8.35 15.80
C GLN A 382 16.62 9.36 16.53
N ALA A 383 15.50 9.76 15.91
CA ALA A 383 14.54 10.68 16.49
C ALA A 383 13.91 10.12 17.77
N PHE A 384 13.47 8.87 17.77
CA PHE A 384 12.99 8.21 19.00
C PHE A 384 14.11 8.02 20.03
N GLY A 385 15.32 7.68 19.58
CA GLY A 385 16.49 7.51 20.43
C GLY A 385 16.89 8.81 21.15
N GLN A 386 16.67 9.97 20.54
CA GLN A 386 16.95 11.27 21.14
C GLN A 386 16.11 11.53 22.40
N TYR A 387 14.85 11.08 22.44
CA TYR A 387 13.93 11.30 23.57
C TYR A 387 13.88 10.16 24.56
N PHE A 388 14.04 8.93 24.09
CA PHE A 388 13.85 7.73 24.92
C PHE A 388 15.15 6.92 25.08
N GLY A 389 16.28 7.35 24.51
CA GLY A 389 17.53 6.59 24.53
C GLY A 389 17.42 5.24 23.82
N ALA A 390 18.10 4.21 24.33
CA ALA A 390 18.06 2.85 23.77
C ALA A 390 16.64 2.25 23.67
N PRO A 391 15.73 2.40 24.65
CA PRO A 391 14.34 1.97 24.50
C PRO A 391 13.62 2.57 23.27
N GLY A 392 13.94 3.82 22.88
CA GLY A 392 13.38 4.45 21.68
C GLY A 392 13.85 3.78 20.39
N THR A 393 15.14 3.45 20.29
CA THR A 393 15.67 2.73 19.12
C THR A 393 15.13 1.31 19.04
N TRP A 394 14.98 0.62 20.17
CA TRP A 394 14.36 -0.71 20.24
C TRP A 394 12.90 -0.68 19.81
N PHE A 395 12.15 0.32 20.28
CA PHE A 395 10.75 0.51 19.89
C PHE A 395 10.59 0.63 18.37
N VAL A 396 11.42 1.47 17.72
CA VAL A 396 11.35 1.64 16.26
C VAL A 396 11.76 0.37 15.53
N ALA A 397 12.79 -0.36 16.01
CA ALA A 397 13.19 -1.63 15.41
C ALA A 397 12.08 -2.69 15.50
N ILE A 398 11.39 -2.78 16.64
CA ILE A 398 10.24 -3.69 16.84
C ILE A 398 9.05 -3.22 15.98
N ALA A 399 8.77 -1.92 15.93
CA ALA A 399 7.73 -1.38 15.07
C ALA A 399 8.02 -1.71 13.59
N MET A 400 9.27 -1.49 13.14
CA MET A 400 9.71 -1.84 11.79
C MET A 400 9.57 -3.35 11.51
N LEU A 401 9.89 -4.20 12.49
CA LEU A 401 9.67 -5.65 12.38
C LEU A 401 8.20 -5.95 12.11
N PHE A 402 7.27 -5.43 12.90
CA PHE A 402 5.85 -5.70 12.72
C PHE A 402 5.32 -5.09 11.42
N PHE A 403 5.60 -3.83 11.13
CA PHE A 403 5.16 -3.16 9.92
C PHE A 403 5.66 -3.86 8.65
N ALA A 404 6.97 -4.08 8.54
CA ALA A 404 7.55 -4.67 7.35
C ALA A 404 7.21 -6.17 7.21
N PHE A 405 7.15 -6.92 8.32
CA PHE A 405 6.81 -8.33 8.24
C PHE A 405 5.33 -8.57 7.88
N THR A 406 4.41 -7.74 8.39
CA THR A 406 3.01 -7.80 7.94
C THR A 406 2.89 -7.44 6.46
N THR A 407 3.72 -6.52 5.94
CA THR A 407 3.78 -6.22 4.51
C THR A 407 4.21 -7.45 3.70
N VAL A 408 5.20 -8.21 4.14
CA VAL A 408 5.56 -9.49 3.51
C VAL A 408 4.38 -10.45 3.46
N LEU A 409 3.63 -10.56 4.55
CA LEU A 409 2.44 -11.42 4.61
C LEU A 409 1.34 -10.96 3.65
N GLY A 410 1.04 -9.67 3.60
CA GLY A 410 0.03 -9.08 2.69
C GLY A 410 0.40 -9.27 1.23
N TRP A 411 1.64 -8.90 0.85
CA TRP A 411 2.14 -9.05 -0.51
C TRP A 411 2.22 -10.50 -0.98
N SER A 412 2.43 -11.46 -0.06
CA SER A 412 2.34 -12.89 -0.39
C SER A 412 0.97 -13.27 -0.97
N GLN A 413 -0.10 -12.59 -0.52
CA GLN A 413 -1.45 -12.81 -1.05
C GLN A 413 -1.66 -12.09 -2.37
N TYR A 414 -1.10 -10.90 -2.56
CA TYR A 414 -1.17 -10.21 -3.85
C TYR A 414 -0.55 -11.08 -4.96
N GLY A 415 0.68 -11.55 -4.74
CA GLY A 415 1.32 -12.47 -5.68
C GLY A 415 0.58 -13.80 -5.83
N THR A 416 0.02 -14.36 -4.74
CA THR A 416 -0.80 -15.58 -4.81
C THR A 416 -2.00 -15.41 -5.75
N LYS A 417 -2.75 -14.31 -5.65
CA LYS A 417 -3.91 -14.03 -6.52
C LYS A 417 -3.50 -13.79 -7.97
N ALA A 418 -2.38 -13.10 -8.21
CA ALA A 418 -1.85 -12.90 -9.55
C ALA A 418 -1.38 -14.21 -10.20
N VAL A 419 -0.69 -15.05 -9.44
CA VAL A 419 -0.27 -16.40 -9.89
C VAL A 419 -1.46 -17.33 -10.10
N GLU A 420 -2.47 -17.28 -9.22
CA GLU A 420 -3.71 -18.05 -9.37
C GLU A 420 -4.39 -17.74 -10.71
N TYR A 421 -4.44 -16.46 -11.08
CA TYR A 421 -5.03 -16.02 -12.34
C TYR A 421 -4.29 -16.54 -13.57
N LEU A 422 -2.93 -16.55 -13.57
CA LEU A 422 -2.11 -16.96 -14.72
C LEU A 422 -1.89 -18.47 -14.79
N PHE A 423 -1.61 -19.12 -13.65
CA PHE A 423 -1.07 -20.48 -13.58
C PHE A 423 -1.92 -21.44 -12.74
N GLY A 424 -3.02 -20.96 -12.18
CA GLY A 424 -3.92 -21.77 -11.35
C GLY A 424 -3.27 -22.28 -10.05
N ARG A 425 -3.86 -23.33 -9.48
CA ARG A 425 -3.48 -23.88 -8.15
C ARG A 425 -2.05 -24.42 -8.07
N THR A 426 -1.57 -25.05 -9.13
CA THR A 426 -0.20 -25.61 -9.16
C THR A 426 0.83 -24.48 -9.11
N GLY A 427 0.60 -23.41 -9.87
CA GLY A 427 1.44 -22.22 -9.82
C GLY A 427 1.49 -21.60 -8.42
N VAL A 428 0.37 -21.53 -7.72
CA VAL A 428 0.29 -20.99 -6.35
C VAL A 428 1.17 -21.77 -5.37
N LYS A 429 1.22 -23.11 -5.46
CA LYS A 429 2.06 -23.92 -4.59
C LYS A 429 3.55 -23.61 -4.82
N ILE A 430 3.98 -23.57 -6.08
CA ILE A 430 5.36 -23.25 -6.45
C ILE A 430 5.72 -21.82 -6.01
N TYR A 431 4.85 -20.86 -6.29
CA TYR A 431 5.03 -19.45 -5.90
C TYR A 431 5.27 -19.30 -4.40
N LYS A 432 4.44 -19.93 -3.55
CA LYS A 432 4.58 -19.85 -2.08
C LYS A 432 5.93 -20.37 -1.59
N VAL A 433 6.44 -21.46 -2.16
CA VAL A 433 7.76 -22.00 -1.81
C VAL A 433 8.86 -21.02 -2.18
N ILE A 434 8.83 -20.49 -3.42
CA ILE A 434 9.81 -19.51 -3.88
C ILE A 434 9.72 -18.24 -3.04
N PHE A 435 8.50 -17.73 -2.78
CA PHE A 435 8.28 -16.52 -2.02
C PHE A 435 8.86 -16.62 -0.60
N VAL A 436 8.65 -17.75 0.08
CA VAL A 436 9.21 -18.01 1.42
C VAL A 436 10.74 -18.11 1.36
N ALA A 437 11.31 -18.77 0.36
CA ALA A 437 12.77 -18.86 0.19
C ALA A 437 13.41 -17.47 -0.03
N MET A 438 12.73 -16.57 -0.76
CA MET A 438 13.20 -15.20 -1.01
C MET A 438 13.30 -14.34 0.27
N ILE A 439 12.71 -14.75 1.39
CA ILE A 439 12.89 -14.09 2.70
C ILE A 439 14.37 -14.12 3.10
N VAL A 440 15.04 -15.26 2.98
CA VAL A 440 16.48 -15.36 3.30
C VAL A 440 17.31 -14.53 2.33
N SER A 441 16.96 -14.55 1.03
CA SER A 441 17.65 -13.73 0.04
C SER A 441 17.57 -12.23 0.39
N GLY A 442 16.38 -11.75 0.83
CA GLY A 442 16.21 -10.37 1.26
C GLY A 442 17.02 -10.01 2.52
N ALA A 443 17.23 -10.98 3.42
CA ALA A 443 17.98 -10.75 4.65
C ALA A 443 19.49 -10.54 4.39
N VAL A 444 20.05 -11.25 3.41
CA VAL A 444 21.51 -11.25 3.15
C VAL A 444 21.92 -10.39 1.96
N MET A 445 20.95 -9.84 1.21
CA MET A 445 21.20 -9.08 0.00
C MET A 445 21.57 -7.64 0.31
N GLU A 446 22.66 -7.15 -0.28
CA GLU A 446 22.95 -5.73 -0.33
C GLU A 446 22.02 -5.05 -1.35
N GLY A 447 21.64 -3.80 -1.04
CA GLY A 447 20.78 -3.00 -1.92
C GLY A 447 21.40 -2.79 -3.31
N GLY A 448 20.63 -2.32 -4.26
CA GLY A 448 21.10 -2.00 -5.60
C GLY A 448 20.09 -2.31 -6.69
N LEU A 449 20.54 -2.83 -7.83
CA LEU A 449 19.72 -3.05 -9.03
C LEU A 449 18.42 -3.84 -8.77
N ALA A 450 18.44 -4.80 -7.84
CA ALA A 450 17.22 -5.56 -7.49
C ALA A 450 16.14 -4.69 -6.84
N TRP A 451 16.55 -3.69 -6.05
CA TRP A 451 15.64 -2.70 -5.47
C TRP A 451 15.04 -1.80 -6.53
N ASP A 452 15.89 -1.28 -7.42
CA ASP A 452 15.48 -0.40 -8.49
C ASP A 452 14.51 -1.10 -9.45
N LEU A 453 14.79 -2.36 -9.78
CA LEU A 453 13.89 -3.20 -10.58
C LEU A 453 12.55 -3.44 -9.87
N SER A 454 12.59 -3.72 -8.57
CA SER A 454 11.37 -3.97 -7.78
C SER A 454 10.48 -2.73 -7.70
N ASP A 455 11.07 -1.54 -7.51
CA ASP A 455 10.36 -0.26 -7.53
C ASP A 455 9.73 0.01 -8.91
N THR A 456 10.44 -0.32 -9.98
CA THR A 456 9.95 -0.19 -11.35
C THR A 456 8.76 -1.12 -11.61
N PHE A 457 8.82 -2.40 -11.21
CA PHE A 457 7.70 -3.32 -11.39
C PHE A 457 6.48 -2.92 -10.57
N ASN A 458 6.69 -2.42 -9.35
CA ASN A 458 5.63 -1.86 -8.53
C ASN A 458 4.92 -0.70 -9.25
N GLY A 459 5.69 0.23 -9.79
CA GLY A 459 5.13 1.34 -10.56
C GLY A 459 4.46 0.90 -11.87
N LEU A 460 4.99 -0.11 -12.55
CA LEU A 460 4.40 -0.64 -13.80
C LEU A 460 3.03 -1.27 -13.60
N MET A 461 2.68 -1.77 -12.40
CA MET A 461 1.32 -2.24 -12.08
C MET A 461 0.28 -1.15 -12.24
N MET A 462 0.64 0.10 -11.96
CA MET A 462 -0.24 1.27 -12.03
C MET A 462 -0.82 1.48 -13.42
N ILE A 463 -0.04 1.27 -14.47
CA ILE A 463 -0.43 1.61 -15.85
C ILE A 463 -1.64 0.78 -16.30
N PRO A 464 -1.61 -0.57 -16.35
CA PRO A 464 -2.76 -1.36 -16.75
C PRO A 464 -3.95 -1.15 -15.81
N ASN A 465 -3.70 -1.00 -14.52
CA ASN A 465 -4.75 -0.77 -13.52
C ASN A 465 -5.52 0.52 -13.80
N LEU A 466 -4.84 1.67 -13.90
CA LEU A 466 -5.47 2.97 -14.09
C LEU A 466 -6.14 3.09 -15.46
N ILE A 467 -5.59 2.46 -16.52
CA ILE A 467 -6.29 2.35 -17.80
C ILE A 467 -7.65 1.68 -17.62
N GLY A 468 -7.70 0.57 -16.86
CA GLY A 468 -8.95 -0.13 -16.55
C GLY A 468 -9.93 0.72 -15.76
N VAL A 469 -9.46 1.36 -14.69
CA VAL A 469 -10.28 2.21 -13.81
C VAL A 469 -10.86 3.40 -14.58
N VAL A 470 -10.06 4.11 -15.38
CA VAL A 470 -10.51 5.25 -16.21
C VAL A 470 -11.51 4.79 -17.26
N ALA A 471 -11.24 3.68 -17.96
CA ALA A 471 -12.17 3.14 -18.95
C ALA A 471 -13.51 2.71 -18.33
N LEU A 472 -13.51 2.27 -17.07
CA LEU A 472 -14.70 1.84 -16.32
C LEU A 472 -15.32 2.96 -15.47
N LEU A 473 -14.80 4.19 -15.53
CA LEU A 473 -15.32 5.34 -14.77
C LEU A 473 -16.85 5.50 -14.85
N PRO A 474 -17.52 5.45 -16.03
CA PRO A 474 -18.97 5.57 -16.07
C PRO A 474 -19.71 4.45 -15.32
N LEU A 475 -19.12 3.25 -15.20
CA LEU A 475 -19.67 2.16 -14.40
C LEU A 475 -19.51 2.43 -12.91
N VAL A 476 -18.32 2.88 -12.49
CA VAL A 476 -18.08 3.30 -11.09
C VAL A 476 -19.08 4.35 -10.67
N LEU A 477 -19.31 5.39 -11.50
CA LEU A 477 -20.27 6.44 -11.22
C LEU A 477 -21.72 5.91 -11.14
N LYS A 478 -22.10 4.97 -12.04
CA LYS A 478 -23.41 4.35 -12.05
C LYS A 478 -23.66 3.54 -10.76
N ILE A 479 -22.70 2.70 -10.34
CA ILE A 479 -22.82 1.87 -9.14
C ILE A 479 -22.84 2.75 -7.89
N THR A 480 -21.96 3.76 -7.81
CA THR A 480 -21.92 4.71 -6.69
C THR A 480 -23.24 5.48 -6.57
N LYS A 481 -23.78 5.99 -7.69
CA LYS A 481 -25.07 6.68 -7.70
C LYS A 481 -26.22 5.74 -7.26
N ASN A 482 -26.26 4.52 -7.77
CA ASN A 482 -27.25 3.51 -7.38
C ASN A 482 -27.23 3.26 -5.86
N TYR A 483 -26.04 3.12 -5.28
CA TYR A 483 -25.88 2.96 -3.83
C TYR A 483 -26.37 4.20 -3.06
N VAL A 484 -25.99 5.39 -3.48
CA VAL A 484 -26.41 6.66 -2.85
C VAL A 484 -27.93 6.82 -2.94
N ASP A 485 -28.52 6.55 -4.09
CA ASP A 485 -29.98 6.62 -4.28
C ASP A 485 -30.72 5.67 -3.34
N ARG A 486 -30.23 4.44 -3.14
CA ARG A 486 -30.87 3.42 -2.25
C ARG A 486 -30.61 3.68 -0.76
N LYS A 487 -29.34 3.80 -0.37
CA LYS A 487 -28.91 3.74 1.04
C LYS A 487 -28.83 5.10 1.73
N ILE A 488 -28.75 6.17 0.96
CA ILE A 488 -28.66 7.53 1.51
C ILE A 488 -29.94 8.31 1.22
N ALA A 489 -30.44 8.25 -0.01
CA ALA A 489 -31.65 8.98 -0.41
C ALA A 489 -32.96 8.17 -0.24
N GLY A 490 -32.90 6.88 0.15
CA GLY A 490 -34.06 6.05 0.45
C GLY A 490 -34.96 5.73 -0.76
N LYS A 491 -34.41 5.78 -1.98
CA LYS A 491 -35.16 5.46 -3.20
C LYS A 491 -35.27 3.96 -3.41
N ASP A 492 -36.42 3.51 -3.89
CA ASP A 492 -36.64 2.13 -4.29
C ASP A 492 -36.10 1.90 -5.72
N VAL A 493 -34.86 1.46 -5.82
CA VAL A 493 -34.19 1.13 -7.10
C VAL A 493 -33.48 -0.22 -6.94
N ALA A 494 -33.51 -1.06 -7.96
CA ALA A 494 -32.83 -2.35 -7.96
C ALA A 494 -31.32 -2.19 -7.72
N PRO A 495 -30.70 -3.03 -6.85
CA PRO A 495 -29.28 -2.93 -6.52
C PRO A 495 -28.39 -3.39 -7.69
N ILE A 496 -27.20 -2.79 -7.79
CA ILE A 496 -26.17 -3.19 -8.76
C ILE A 496 -24.99 -3.76 -7.95
N LEU A 497 -24.92 -5.09 -7.85
CA LEU A 497 -24.00 -5.80 -6.94
C LEU A 497 -22.90 -6.56 -7.68
N SER A 498 -23.21 -7.18 -8.83
CA SER A 498 -22.26 -7.99 -9.59
C SER A 498 -22.46 -7.86 -11.09
N TYR A 499 -21.36 -8.04 -11.81
CA TYR A 499 -21.33 -8.22 -13.26
C TYR A 499 -21.93 -9.56 -13.70
N ASP A 500 -21.76 -10.61 -12.89
CA ASP A 500 -22.27 -11.96 -13.12
C ASP A 500 -23.72 -12.04 -12.67
N ALA A 501 -24.60 -12.49 -13.57
CA ALA A 501 -26.05 -12.51 -13.33
C ALA A 501 -26.46 -13.49 -12.20
N ASP A 502 -25.76 -14.61 -12.06
CA ASP A 502 -26.06 -15.60 -11.04
C ASP A 502 -25.60 -15.11 -9.66
N ILE A 503 -24.41 -14.51 -9.60
CA ILE A 503 -23.88 -13.85 -8.39
C ILE A 503 -24.78 -12.66 -8.01
N GLN A 504 -25.25 -11.87 -8.97
CA GLN A 504 -26.17 -10.75 -8.73
C GLN A 504 -27.44 -11.24 -8.02
N LYS A 505 -28.07 -12.29 -8.52
CA LYS A 505 -29.29 -12.89 -7.92
C LYS A 505 -29.02 -13.47 -6.52
N GLU A 506 -27.89 -14.20 -6.34
CA GLU A 506 -27.49 -14.75 -5.05
C GLU A 506 -27.33 -13.64 -4.00
N MET A 507 -26.68 -12.53 -4.39
CA MET A 507 -26.46 -11.39 -3.50
C MET A 507 -27.74 -10.60 -3.20
N GLU A 508 -28.62 -10.41 -4.19
CA GLU A 508 -29.92 -9.75 -3.99
C GLU A 508 -30.79 -10.51 -2.99
N ALA A 509 -30.87 -11.83 -3.11
CA ALA A 509 -31.68 -12.67 -2.24
C ALA A 509 -31.28 -12.59 -0.76
N THR A 510 -29.99 -12.32 -0.50
CA THR A 510 -29.42 -12.28 0.86
C THR A 510 -29.05 -10.88 1.33
N LEU A 511 -29.33 -9.84 0.54
CA LEU A 511 -28.89 -8.47 0.83
C LEU A 511 -29.47 -7.93 2.15
N ASN A 512 -30.72 -8.25 2.45
CA ASN A 512 -31.43 -7.77 3.64
C ASN A 512 -30.98 -8.47 4.95
N GLU A 513 -30.23 -9.58 4.85
CA GLU A 513 -29.68 -10.27 6.02
C GLU A 513 -28.46 -9.53 6.62
N ASP A 514 -27.91 -8.55 5.91
CA ASP A 514 -26.71 -7.78 6.30
C ASP A 514 -27.03 -6.42 6.94
N GLU A 515 -28.30 -6.06 7.06
CA GLU A 515 -28.83 -4.83 7.68
C GLU A 515 -29.34 -5.09 9.10
#